data_22617455958c0fce3d314db748f1ef9f
#
_entry.id   22617455958c0fce3d314db748f1ef9f
#
_cell.length_a   1.000
_cell.length_b   1.000
_cell.length_c   1.000
_cell.angle_alpha   90.00
_cell.angle_beta   90.00
_cell.angle_gamma   90.00
#
_symmetry.space_group_name_H-M   'P 1'
#
loop_
_entity.id
_entity.type
_entity.pdbx_description
1 polymer ?
#
loop_
_entity_poly.entity_id
_entity_poly.type
_entity_poly.pdbx_seq_one_letter_code
_entity_poly.pdbx_strand_id
1 'polypeptide(L)'
;MTLSIDSRTVHSPVISDFSRKSSSVATPYSSSEATAKPARKILTLPLPGTDAVLKANVPLASLTSFRVGGPAEWYAAPRTTEELQASLEWAHAQDIPVTMLGAGSNLLVSDAGLPGLVISTRHLRLTEFDDATGQVTVGAGEPLPRLAWKLADRGWQGFEWAVGIPGTVGGAVVMNAGAHNSSISEILVKTTILRPDGTLQVLKPAELQYEYRTSALQGSSRYVTYATFQLQPGADPTAVNAVTANHKQQRQNTQPYHLPSCGSVFRNPDAYKAGWLIEQVGLKGHQIGGAQVAQRHANFILNCGGATASDIFELIHHVQQRVHQEWSLLLEPEVKMLGEF
;
A
#
# COMPACT_ATOMS: atom_id res chain seq x y z
N MET A 1 15.53 39.72 47.28
CA MET A 1 15.00 41.06 46.98
C MET A 1 13.63 40.87 46.41
N THR A 2 12.67 41.23 47.20
CA THR A 2 11.22 41.14 47.06
C THR A 2 10.73 42.46 46.45
N LEU A 3 9.73 42.39 45.55
CA LEU A 3 8.71 43.44 45.25
C LEU A 3 7.80 42.81 44.15
N SER A 4 6.60 42.38 44.36
CA SER A 4 5.30 42.83 44.95
C SER A 4 4.58 43.88 44.10
N ILE A 5 3.44 43.39 43.53
CA ILE A 5 2.09 44.01 43.35
C ILE A 5 1.99 45.18 42.35
N ASP A 6 1.11 45.12 41.34
CA ASP A 6 -0.16 45.84 41.43
C ASP A 6 -1.22 45.36 40.38
N SER A 7 -2.40 45.19 40.88
CA SER A 7 -3.66 44.89 40.20
C SER A 7 -4.36 46.19 39.79
N ARG A 8 -4.94 46.29 38.60
CA ARG A 8 -6.10 47.19 38.34
C ARG A 8 -7.09 46.60 37.34
N THR A 9 -8.21 46.22 37.91
CA THR A 9 -9.54 46.17 37.34
C THR A 9 -9.97 47.52 36.75
N VAL A 10 -10.75 47.53 35.63
CA VAL A 10 -11.89 48.46 35.47
C VAL A 10 -12.66 48.18 34.15
N HIS A 11 -13.92 47.85 34.32
CA HIS A 11 -15.16 48.22 33.60
C HIS A 11 -15.48 47.80 32.15
N SER A 12 -16.56 47.01 32.11
CA SER A 12 -17.56 46.99 31.02
C SER A 12 -18.45 48.24 31.04
N PRO A 13 -19.11 48.62 29.93
CA PRO A 13 -20.53 48.99 29.94
C PRO A 13 -21.35 48.24 28.86
N VAL A 14 -22.39 47.53 29.23
CA VAL A 14 -23.82 47.79 29.22
C VAL A 14 -24.43 48.28 27.90
N ILE A 15 -25.17 47.36 27.29
CA ILE A 15 -26.46 47.32 26.55
C ILE A 15 -27.02 48.64 25.99
N SER A 16 -27.45 48.59 24.71
CA SER A 16 -28.73 49.14 24.27
C SER A 16 -29.30 48.44 23.04
N ASP A 17 -30.52 47.97 23.17
CA ASP A 17 -31.48 47.50 22.19
C ASP A 17 -31.69 48.49 21.03
N PHE A 18 -31.79 47.96 19.82
CA PHE A 18 -32.62 48.58 18.78
C PHE A 18 -33.24 47.50 17.89
N SER A 19 -34.52 47.24 18.14
CA SER A 19 -35.43 46.55 17.25
C SER A 19 -35.74 47.42 16.02
N ARG A 20 -35.51 46.90 14.80
CA ARG A 20 -36.27 47.31 13.61
C ARG A 20 -36.53 46.11 12.70
N LYS A 21 -37.81 45.84 12.55
CA LYS A 21 -38.39 44.99 11.51
C LYS A 21 -38.09 45.57 10.13
N SER A 22 -37.60 44.74 9.21
CA SER A 22 -37.84 44.95 7.78
C SER A 22 -37.98 43.57 7.11
N SER A 23 -39.15 43.39 6.56
CA SER A 23 -39.55 42.30 5.67
C SER A 23 -38.71 42.32 4.40
N SER A 24 -38.06 41.21 4.01
CA SER A 24 -37.59 41.00 2.69
C SER A 24 -37.94 39.58 2.21
N VAL A 25 -38.60 39.59 1.09
CA VAL A 25 -39.14 38.53 0.28
C VAL A 25 -38.06 37.46 0.01
N ALA A 26 -38.34 36.21 0.39
CA ALA A 26 -37.56 35.06 0.04
C ALA A 26 -37.85 34.66 -1.44
N THR A 27 -36.87 34.79 -2.30
CA THR A 27 -36.85 34.13 -3.63
C THR A 27 -36.55 32.63 -3.43
N PRO A 28 -37.30 31.73 -4.05
CA PRO A 28 -37.01 30.30 -3.93
C PRO A 28 -35.71 29.99 -4.71
N TYR A 29 -34.70 29.46 -3.99
CA TYR A 29 -33.56 28.80 -4.57
C TYR A 29 -34.08 27.58 -5.38
N SER A 30 -33.93 27.64 -6.70
CA SER A 30 -34.13 26.48 -7.54
C SER A 30 -33.04 25.47 -7.24
N SER A 31 -33.41 24.35 -6.63
CA SER A 31 -32.58 23.16 -6.54
C SER A 31 -32.30 22.66 -7.96
N SER A 32 -31.07 22.95 -8.48
CA SER A 32 -30.57 22.25 -9.64
C SER A 32 -30.40 20.79 -9.24
N GLU A 33 -31.31 19.92 -9.67
CA GLU A 33 -31.13 18.50 -9.66
C GLU A 33 -29.82 18.19 -10.42
N ALA A 34 -28.79 17.84 -9.65
CA ALA A 34 -27.60 17.24 -10.20
C ALA A 34 -28.04 15.90 -10.80
N THR A 35 -28.24 15.87 -12.12
CA THR A 35 -28.49 14.63 -12.87
C THR A 35 -27.30 13.70 -12.63
N ALA A 36 -27.49 12.70 -11.78
CA ALA A 36 -26.55 11.61 -11.56
C ALA A 36 -26.24 10.99 -12.94
N LYS A 37 -24.99 11.08 -13.40
CA LYS A 37 -24.55 10.38 -14.61
C LYS A 37 -24.92 8.90 -14.46
N PRO A 38 -25.59 8.28 -15.45
CA PRO A 38 -25.95 6.88 -15.37
C PRO A 38 -24.67 6.07 -15.13
N ALA A 39 -24.69 5.19 -14.12
CA ALA A 39 -23.60 4.30 -13.82
C ALA A 39 -23.27 3.51 -15.11
N ARG A 40 -22.06 3.70 -15.65
CA ARG A 40 -21.58 2.95 -16.82
C ARG A 40 -21.67 1.48 -16.48
N LYS A 41 -22.46 0.70 -17.23
CA LYS A 41 -22.58 -0.75 -17.07
C LYS A 41 -21.18 -1.34 -17.32
N ILE A 42 -20.55 -1.88 -16.27
CA ILE A 42 -19.22 -2.51 -16.40
C ILE A 42 -19.42 -3.76 -17.26
N LEU A 43 -18.71 -3.84 -18.38
CA LEU A 43 -18.69 -5.04 -19.20
C LEU A 43 -18.04 -6.17 -18.39
N THR A 44 -18.71 -7.32 -18.32
CA THR A 44 -18.23 -8.51 -17.62
C THR A 44 -18.16 -9.69 -18.56
N LEU A 45 -17.11 -10.52 -18.41
CA LEU A 45 -16.89 -11.73 -19.17
C LEU A 45 -16.64 -12.89 -18.20
N PRO A 46 -17.55 -13.87 -18.06
CA PRO A 46 -17.30 -15.05 -17.25
C PRO A 46 -16.20 -15.93 -17.89
N LEU A 47 -15.32 -16.50 -17.05
CA LEU A 47 -14.31 -17.45 -17.51
C LEU A 47 -14.89 -18.87 -17.48
N PRO A 48 -14.85 -19.62 -18.61
CA PRO A 48 -15.40 -20.96 -18.68
C PRO A 48 -14.77 -21.91 -17.64
N GLY A 49 -15.61 -22.77 -17.06
CA GLY A 49 -15.17 -23.78 -16.08
C GLY A 49 -14.84 -23.25 -14.68
N THR A 50 -15.07 -21.95 -14.41
CA THR A 50 -14.83 -21.32 -13.10
C THR A 50 -15.94 -20.34 -12.75
N ASP A 51 -15.95 -19.86 -11.48
CA ASP A 51 -16.81 -18.77 -11.03
C ASP A 51 -16.15 -17.37 -11.26
N ALA A 52 -14.96 -17.34 -11.86
CA ALA A 52 -14.22 -16.10 -12.11
C ALA A 52 -14.87 -15.28 -13.21
N VAL A 53 -14.90 -13.97 -13.01
CA VAL A 53 -15.46 -12.99 -13.94
C VAL A 53 -14.44 -11.90 -14.20
N LEU A 54 -14.12 -11.67 -15.46
CA LEU A 54 -13.36 -10.52 -15.89
C LEU A 54 -14.26 -9.29 -15.96
N LYS A 55 -13.72 -8.13 -15.59
CA LYS A 55 -14.41 -6.84 -15.62
C LYS A 55 -13.58 -5.85 -16.43
N ALA A 56 -14.21 -5.17 -17.39
CA ALA A 56 -13.53 -4.16 -18.18
C ALA A 56 -13.55 -2.79 -17.49
N ASN A 57 -12.49 -1.98 -17.73
CA ASN A 57 -12.37 -0.59 -17.32
C ASN A 57 -12.56 -0.37 -15.81
N VAL A 58 -11.91 -1.20 -14.98
CA VAL A 58 -11.99 -1.10 -13.51
C VAL A 58 -11.02 -0.03 -13.01
N PRO A 59 -11.50 1.04 -12.31
CA PRO A 59 -10.64 2.07 -11.75
C PRO A 59 -9.68 1.50 -10.70
N LEU A 60 -8.37 1.66 -10.91
CA LEU A 60 -7.34 1.13 -10.03
C LEU A 60 -7.04 2.03 -8.82
N ALA A 61 -7.43 3.30 -8.84
CA ALA A 61 -7.24 4.23 -7.72
C ALA A 61 -7.77 3.68 -6.38
N SER A 62 -8.93 2.99 -6.39
CA SER A 62 -9.49 2.36 -5.18
C SER A 62 -8.74 1.11 -4.73
N LEU A 63 -7.85 0.58 -5.56
CA LEU A 63 -7.06 -0.62 -5.35
C LEU A 63 -5.59 -0.34 -5.01
N THR A 64 -5.16 0.92 -5.01
CA THR A 64 -3.82 1.37 -4.64
C THR A 64 -3.83 2.13 -3.31
N SER A 65 -2.72 2.09 -2.57
CA SER A 65 -2.59 2.84 -1.31
C SER A 65 -2.40 4.34 -1.51
N PHE A 66 -1.88 4.78 -2.63
CA PHE A 66 -1.85 6.18 -3.03
C PHE A 66 -3.23 6.74 -3.39
N ARG A 67 -4.20 5.87 -3.69
CA ARG A 67 -5.53 6.23 -4.21
C ARG A 67 -5.47 7.03 -5.50
N VAL A 68 -4.50 6.72 -6.37
CA VAL A 68 -4.36 7.23 -7.74
C VAL A 68 -4.24 6.06 -8.70
N GLY A 69 -4.38 6.36 -9.99
CA GLY A 69 -4.27 5.40 -11.10
C GLY A 69 -5.54 5.30 -11.92
N GLY A 70 -5.36 5.23 -13.23
CA GLY A 70 -6.41 5.04 -14.21
C GLY A 70 -7.02 3.64 -14.19
N PRO A 71 -7.82 3.28 -15.19
CA PRO A 71 -8.50 1.99 -15.25
C PRO A 71 -7.56 0.85 -15.67
N ALA A 72 -7.82 -0.36 -15.17
CA ALA A 72 -7.39 -1.59 -15.81
C ALA A 72 -8.25 -1.84 -17.05
N GLU A 73 -7.64 -2.16 -18.19
CA GLU A 73 -8.40 -2.56 -19.37
C GLU A 73 -9.29 -3.77 -19.06
N TRP A 74 -8.69 -4.82 -18.50
CA TRP A 74 -9.37 -5.95 -17.91
C TRP A 74 -8.91 -6.19 -16.47
N TYR A 75 -9.79 -6.67 -15.62
CA TYR A 75 -9.54 -6.93 -14.21
C TYR A 75 -10.14 -8.27 -13.79
N ALA A 76 -9.34 -9.09 -13.08
CA ALA A 76 -9.75 -10.30 -12.41
C ALA A 76 -9.43 -10.27 -10.92
N ALA A 77 -10.20 -10.99 -10.11
CA ALA A 77 -9.97 -11.13 -8.68
C ALA A 77 -10.21 -12.60 -8.25
N PRO A 78 -9.31 -13.51 -8.64
CA PRO A 78 -9.43 -14.94 -8.37
C PRO A 78 -9.44 -15.24 -6.87
N ARG A 79 -10.21 -16.24 -6.47
CA ARG A 79 -10.33 -16.75 -5.10
C ARG A 79 -9.60 -18.07 -4.90
N THR A 80 -9.36 -18.79 -6.01
CA THR A 80 -8.64 -20.07 -6.01
C THR A 80 -7.50 -20.06 -7.01
N THR A 81 -6.62 -21.04 -6.91
CA THR A 81 -5.51 -21.21 -7.86
C THR A 81 -6.03 -21.53 -9.27
N GLU A 82 -7.12 -22.28 -9.36
CA GLU A 82 -7.77 -22.65 -10.62
C GLU A 82 -8.36 -21.42 -11.33
N GLU A 83 -9.01 -20.51 -10.57
CA GLU A 83 -9.49 -19.24 -11.12
C GLU A 83 -8.34 -18.33 -11.57
N LEU A 84 -7.21 -18.33 -10.83
CA LEU A 84 -5.99 -17.61 -11.22
C LEU A 84 -5.45 -18.20 -12.52
N GLN A 85 -5.34 -19.52 -12.62
CA GLN A 85 -4.87 -20.23 -13.82
C GLN A 85 -5.75 -19.91 -15.03
N ALA A 86 -7.08 -20.03 -14.89
CA ALA A 86 -8.02 -19.70 -15.97
C ALA A 86 -7.90 -18.23 -16.42
N SER A 87 -7.64 -17.30 -15.48
CA SER A 87 -7.40 -15.88 -15.80
C SER A 87 -6.11 -15.68 -16.62
N LEU A 88 -5.05 -16.41 -16.29
CA LEU A 88 -3.77 -16.36 -17.02
C LEU A 88 -3.89 -17.02 -18.41
N GLU A 89 -4.56 -18.16 -18.50
CA GLU A 89 -4.84 -18.85 -19.78
C GLU A 89 -5.64 -17.97 -20.73
N TRP A 90 -6.66 -17.27 -20.19
CA TRP A 90 -7.43 -16.31 -20.98
C TRP A 90 -6.57 -15.17 -21.52
N ALA A 91 -5.73 -14.56 -20.66
CA ALA A 91 -4.85 -13.47 -21.08
C ALA A 91 -3.83 -13.93 -22.13
N HIS A 92 -3.27 -15.12 -21.95
CA HIS A 92 -2.35 -15.73 -22.90
C HIS A 92 -3.02 -16.01 -24.26
N ALA A 93 -4.26 -16.53 -24.25
CA ALA A 93 -5.03 -16.77 -25.46
C ALA A 93 -5.39 -15.48 -26.23
N GLN A 94 -5.42 -14.33 -25.55
CA GLN A 94 -5.64 -13.02 -26.15
C GLN A 94 -4.34 -12.28 -26.48
N ASP A 95 -3.18 -12.86 -26.18
CA ASP A 95 -1.84 -12.24 -26.35
C ASP A 95 -1.74 -10.86 -25.68
N ILE A 96 -2.28 -10.71 -24.46
CA ILE A 96 -2.28 -9.48 -23.71
C ILE A 96 -1.40 -9.58 -22.45
N PRO A 97 -0.76 -8.46 -22.02
CA PRO A 97 0.09 -8.44 -20.84
C PRO A 97 -0.71 -8.67 -19.55
N VAL A 98 -0.05 -9.29 -18.56
CA VAL A 98 -0.60 -9.52 -17.24
C VAL A 98 0.14 -8.72 -16.18
N THR A 99 -0.60 -7.99 -15.36
CA THR A 99 -0.09 -7.28 -14.19
C THR A 99 -0.69 -7.87 -12.91
N MET A 100 0.18 -8.33 -11.99
CA MET A 100 -0.29 -8.82 -10.67
C MET A 100 -0.42 -7.69 -9.67
N LEU A 101 -1.56 -7.66 -8.98
CA LEU A 101 -1.88 -6.65 -7.97
C LEU A 101 -2.16 -7.32 -6.62
N GLY A 102 -1.30 -7.10 -5.63
CA GLY A 102 -1.57 -7.42 -4.22
C GLY A 102 -2.46 -6.36 -3.58
N ALA A 103 -2.03 -5.79 -2.45
CA ALA A 103 -2.75 -4.67 -1.81
C ALA A 103 -2.53 -3.31 -2.51
N GLY A 104 -1.68 -3.22 -3.53
CA GLY A 104 -1.33 -1.95 -4.18
C GLY A 104 -0.56 -0.98 -3.28
N SER A 105 0.14 -1.52 -2.27
CA SER A 105 0.79 -0.71 -1.23
C SER A 105 2.22 -0.28 -1.56
N ASN A 106 2.75 -0.72 -2.69
CA ASN A 106 4.07 -0.30 -3.20
C ASN A 106 4.03 0.00 -4.70
N LEU A 107 2.90 0.54 -5.18
CA LEU A 107 2.65 0.78 -6.60
C LEU A 107 2.22 2.22 -6.83
N LEU A 108 2.75 2.82 -7.91
CA LEU A 108 2.22 4.01 -8.56
C LEU A 108 1.71 3.59 -9.94
N VAL A 109 0.39 3.67 -10.14
CA VAL A 109 -0.26 3.31 -11.41
C VAL A 109 -0.55 4.59 -12.18
N SER A 110 -0.17 4.64 -13.46
CA SER A 110 -0.39 5.79 -14.35
C SER A 110 -1.87 6.20 -14.43
N ASP A 111 -2.11 7.48 -14.64
CA ASP A 111 -3.46 8.04 -14.84
C ASP A 111 -4.11 7.50 -16.13
N ALA A 112 -3.32 7.10 -17.14
CA ALA A 112 -3.80 6.41 -18.32
C ALA A 112 -4.33 4.99 -18.03
N GLY A 113 -3.97 4.41 -16.88
CA GLY A 113 -4.32 3.05 -16.49
C GLY A 113 -3.33 2.00 -16.99
N LEU A 114 -3.79 0.75 -17.05
CA LEU A 114 -2.97 -0.38 -17.45
C LEU A 114 -3.63 -1.16 -18.58
N PRO A 115 -2.91 -1.43 -19.68
CA PRO A 115 -3.38 -2.31 -20.74
C PRO A 115 -3.37 -3.77 -20.27
N GLY A 116 -4.12 -4.61 -20.96
CA GLY A 116 -4.20 -6.04 -20.71
C GLY A 116 -4.97 -6.40 -19.45
N LEU A 117 -4.55 -7.47 -18.77
CA LEU A 117 -5.24 -8.02 -17.61
C LEU A 117 -4.54 -7.69 -16.30
N VAL A 118 -5.21 -6.98 -15.40
CA VAL A 118 -4.79 -6.81 -14.00
C VAL A 118 -5.43 -7.89 -13.14
N ILE A 119 -4.64 -8.71 -12.49
CA ILE A 119 -5.10 -9.78 -11.60
C ILE A 119 -4.85 -9.40 -10.14
N SER A 120 -5.92 -9.23 -9.36
CA SER A 120 -5.83 -8.95 -7.93
C SER A 120 -5.79 -10.23 -7.11
N THR A 121 -4.70 -10.45 -6.39
CA THR A 121 -4.53 -11.64 -5.53
C THR A 121 -5.20 -11.52 -4.16
N ARG A 122 -5.89 -10.42 -3.85
CA ARG A 122 -6.47 -10.13 -2.52
C ARG A 122 -7.42 -11.18 -1.97
N HIS A 123 -7.97 -12.02 -2.85
CA HIS A 123 -8.91 -13.08 -2.48
C HIS A 123 -8.29 -14.49 -2.43
N LEU A 124 -7.03 -14.64 -2.83
CA LEU A 124 -6.28 -15.89 -2.65
C LEU A 124 -5.87 -16.04 -1.18
N ARG A 125 -6.84 -16.36 -0.34
CA ARG A 125 -6.65 -16.41 1.11
C ARG A 125 -6.74 -17.84 1.62
N LEU A 126 -5.70 -18.21 2.38
CA LEU A 126 -5.61 -19.46 3.11
C LEU A 126 -4.75 -19.19 4.34
N THR A 127 -4.98 -19.88 5.45
CA THR A 127 -4.03 -19.92 6.58
C THR A 127 -4.17 -21.28 7.25
N GLU A 128 -3.16 -22.10 7.10
CA GLU A 128 -3.07 -23.43 7.68
C GLU A 128 -1.88 -23.48 8.64
N PHE A 129 -2.13 -23.91 9.87
CA PHE A 129 -1.13 -24.01 10.93
C PHE A 129 -0.74 -25.47 11.12
N ASP A 130 0.55 -25.73 11.20
CA ASP A 130 1.10 -27.00 11.64
C ASP A 130 1.81 -26.78 12.99
N ASP A 131 1.08 -26.98 14.08
CA ASP A 131 1.58 -26.77 15.44
C ASP A 131 2.74 -27.73 15.79
N ALA A 132 2.84 -28.90 15.13
CA ALA A 132 3.90 -29.86 15.37
C ALA A 132 5.25 -29.41 14.81
N THR A 133 5.24 -28.75 13.66
CA THR A 133 6.47 -28.27 13.01
C THR A 133 6.72 -26.78 13.22
N GLY A 134 5.75 -26.04 13.73
CA GLY A 134 5.81 -24.57 13.84
C GLY A 134 5.74 -23.88 12.48
N GLN A 135 5.15 -24.53 11.47
CA GLN A 135 4.99 -23.97 10.14
C GLN A 135 3.58 -23.44 9.92
N VAL A 136 3.49 -22.32 9.22
CA VAL A 136 2.23 -21.76 8.74
C VAL A 136 2.27 -21.59 7.24
N THR A 137 1.29 -22.18 6.53
CA THR A 137 1.11 -21.98 5.09
C THR A 137 0.01 -20.97 4.84
N VAL A 138 0.33 -19.96 4.05
CA VAL A 138 -0.52 -18.77 3.86
C VAL A 138 -0.70 -18.47 2.38
N GLY A 139 -1.93 -18.16 1.98
CA GLY A 139 -2.26 -17.70 0.63
C GLY A 139 -1.69 -16.31 0.33
N ALA A 140 -1.32 -16.09 -0.93
CA ALA A 140 -0.68 -14.85 -1.39
C ALA A 140 -1.51 -13.58 -1.12
N GLY A 141 -2.83 -13.71 -1.01
CA GLY A 141 -3.75 -12.59 -0.76
C GLY A 141 -3.96 -12.26 0.71
N GLU A 142 -3.41 -13.01 1.67
CA GLU A 142 -3.58 -12.70 3.09
C GLU A 142 -2.86 -11.40 3.45
N PRO A 143 -3.55 -10.42 4.11
CA PRO A 143 -2.91 -9.19 4.55
C PRO A 143 -1.87 -9.43 5.66
N LEU A 144 -0.65 -8.92 5.47
CA LEU A 144 0.44 -9.05 6.45
C LEU A 144 0.05 -8.60 7.87
N PRO A 145 -0.56 -7.41 8.06
CA PRO A 145 -0.93 -6.96 9.42
C PRO A 145 -1.93 -7.90 10.09
N ARG A 146 -2.87 -8.45 9.31
CA ARG A 146 -3.86 -9.39 9.83
C ARG A 146 -3.23 -10.72 10.24
N LEU A 147 -2.31 -11.22 9.40
CA LEU A 147 -1.56 -12.44 9.70
C LEU A 147 -0.73 -12.28 10.98
N ALA A 148 -0.03 -11.12 11.15
CA ALA A 148 0.76 -10.85 12.35
C ALA A 148 -0.08 -10.93 13.64
N TRP A 149 -1.27 -10.32 13.66
CA TRP A 149 -2.18 -10.42 14.80
C TRP A 149 -2.70 -11.84 15.03
N LYS A 150 -3.07 -12.54 13.94
CA LYS A 150 -3.57 -13.91 14.00
C LYS A 150 -2.53 -14.89 14.60
N LEU A 151 -1.25 -14.66 14.29
CA LEU A 151 -0.13 -15.41 14.86
C LEU A 151 0.12 -15.03 16.33
N ALA A 152 0.08 -13.74 16.66
CA ALA A 152 0.23 -13.26 18.02
C ALA A 152 -0.87 -13.79 18.94
N ASP A 153 -2.12 -13.83 18.50
CA ASP A 153 -3.26 -14.38 19.23
C ASP A 153 -3.12 -15.89 19.52
N ARG A 154 -2.30 -16.61 18.73
CA ARG A 154 -1.97 -18.03 18.95
C ARG A 154 -0.70 -18.23 19.78
N GLY A 155 0.00 -17.17 20.16
CA GLY A 155 1.30 -17.27 20.84
C GLY A 155 2.43 -17.78 19.92
N TRP A 156 2.37 -17.44 18.61
CA TRP A 156 3.41 -17.76 17.63
C TRP A 156 4.33 -16.58 17.42
N GLN A 157 5.59 -16.72 17.81
CA GLN A 157 6.63 -15.70 17.70
C GLN A 157 7.35 -15.74 16.36
N GLY A 158 7.89 -14.57 15.93
CA GLY A 158 8.75 -14.42 14.75
C GLY A 158 8.10 -13.68 13.58
N PHE A 159 6.83 -13.23 13.73
CA PHE A 159 6.13 -12.46 12.68
C PHE A 159 5.63 -11.07 13.14
N GLU A 160 5.90 -10.69 14.39
CA GLU A 160 5.42 -9.46 15.05
C GLU A 160 5.84 -8.20 14.29
N TRP A 161 7.06 -8.23 13.72
CA TRP A 161 7.64 -7.13 12.94
C TRP A 161 6.82 -6.75 11.69
N ALA A 162 6.04 -7.67 11.15
CA ALA A 162 5.27 -7.48 9.93
C ALA A 162 3.95 -6.71 10.14
N VAL A 163 3.50 -6.50 11.39
CA VAL A 163 2.19 -5.90 11.73
C VAL A 163 1.98 -4.52 11.12
N GLY A 164 3.04 -3.75 10.97
CA GLY A 164 2.98 -2.40 10.42
C GLY A 164 3.20 -2.31 8.90
N ILE A 165 3.50 -3.40 8.21
CA ILE A 165 3.78 -3.40 6.77
C ILE A 165 2.47 -3.54 6.01
N PRO A 166 2.01 -2.51 5.27
CA PRO A 166 0.83 -2.66 4.43
C PRO A 166 1.17 -3.56 3.24
N GLY A 167 0.28 -4.49 2.92
CA GLY A 167 0.51 -5.40 1.81
C GLY A 167 -0.08 -6.78 2.03
N THR A 168 0.11 -7.65 1.05
CA THR A 168 -0.25 -9.07 1.10
C THR A 168 0.99 -9.94 1.18
N VAL A 169 0.83 -11.18 1.63
CA VAL A 169 1.89 -12.18 1.72
C VAL A 169 2.61 -12.35 0.39
N GLY A 170 1.90 -12.49 -0.72
CA GLY A 170 2.51 -12.62 -2.05
C GLY A 170 3.40 -11.43 -2.41
N GLY A 171 2.91 -10.19 -2.19
CA GLY A 171 3.71 -8.99 -2.40
C GLY A 171 4.94 -8.92 -1.49
N ALA A 172 4.81 -9.37 -0.24
CA ALA A 172 5.92 -9.40 0.72
C ALA A 172 7.01 -10.41 0.31
N VAL A 173 6.62 -11.58 -0.18
CA VAL A 173 7.55 -12.60 -0.73
C VAL A 173 8.29 -12.04 -1.93
N VAL A 174 7.59 -11.41 -2.89
CA VAL A 174 8.19 -10.81 -4.08
C VAL A 174 9.17 -9.69 -3.73
N MET A 175 8.83 -8.86 -2.74
CA MET A 175 9.64 -7.68 -2.35
C MET A 175 10.69 -7.99 -1.28
N ASN A 176 10.79 -9.20 -0.75
CA ASN A 176 11.54 -9.47 0.48
C ASN A 176 11.24 -8.40 1.54
N ALA A 177 9.94 -8.22 1.84
CA ALA A 177 9.50 -7.18 2.76
C ALA A 177 10.11 -7.38 4.15
N GLY A 178 10.48 -6.29 4.81
CA GLY A 178 11.08 -6.36 6.14
C GLY A 178 10.95 -5.05 6.90
N ALA A 179 10.99 -5.17 8.23
CA ALA A 179 10.99 -4.08 9.19
C ALA A 179 11.61 -4.56 10.50
N HIS A 180 12.05 -3.63 11.38
CA HIS A 180 12.58 -3.96 12.70
C HIS A 180 13.73 -5.00 12.67
N ASN A 181 14.62 -4.88 11.67
CA ASN A 181 15.75 -5.78 11.40
C ASN A 181 15.39 -7.22 11.08
N SER A 182 14.15 -7.48 10.67
CA SER A 182 13.68 -8.78 10.18
C SER A 182 13.08 -8.67 8.80
N SER A 183 13.01 -9.79 8.08
CA SER A 183 12.53 -9.86 6.69
C SER A 183 11.90 -11.21 6.37
N ILE A 184 11.20 -11.28 5.24
CA ILE A 184 10.59 -12.51 4.74
C ILE A 184 11.64 -13.61 4.54
N SER A 185 12.83 -13.28 4.01
CA SER A 185 13.89 -14.26 3.73
C SER A 185 14.37 -15.02 4.96
N GLU A 186 14.23 -14.46 6.17
CA GLU A 186 14.67 -15.09 7.43
C GLU A 186 13.71 -16.18 7.92
N ILE A 187 12.44 -16.07 7.55
CA ILE A 187 11.39 -16.97 8.07
C ILE A 187 10.74 -17.84 7.00
N LEU A 188 11.00 -17.57 5.71
CA LEU A 188 10.41 -18.32 4.61
C LEU A 188 11.03 -19.73 4.52
N VAL A 189 10.19 -20.76 4.52
CA VAL A 189 10.57 -22.15 4.25
C VAL A 189 10.50 -22.46 2.77
N LYS A 190 9.41 -22.08 2.14
CA LYS A 190 9.12 -22.30 0.72
C LYS A 190 8.02 -21.35 0.24
N THR A 191 7.98 -21.11 -1.06
CA THR A 191 6.83 -20.50 -1.72
C THR A 191 6.37 -21.34 -2.88
N THR A 192 5.05 -21.42 -3.09
CA THR A 192 4.48 -22.03 -4.28
C THR A 192 4.13 -20.92 -5.26
N ILE A 193 4.58 -21.09 -6.48
CA ILE A 193 4.31 -20.16 -7.58
C ILE A 193 3.51 -20.86 -8.67
N LEU A 194 2.69 -20.10 -9.38
CA LEU A 194 2.07 -20.50 -10.64
C LEU A 194 2.94 -19.97 -11.78
N ARG A 195 3.34 -20.85 -12.68
CA ARG A 195 4.12 -20.52 -13.87
C ARG A 195 3.22 -20.12 -15.04
N PRO A 196 3.74 -19.44 -16.06
CA PRO A 196 2.97 -19.08 -17.27
C PRO A 196 2.34 -20.27 -17.99
N ASP A 197 2.96 -21.45 -17.89
CA ASP A 197 2.47 -22.70 -18.46
C ASP A 197 1.32 -23.35 -17.65
N GLY A 198 0.84 -22.68 -16.60
CA GLY A 198 -0.21 -23.18 -15.72
C GLY A 198 0.27 -24.19 -14.67
N THR A 199 1.55 -24.53 -14.62
CA THR A 199 2.10 -25.48 -13.64
C THR A 199 2.45 -24.81 -12.31
N LEU A 200 2.22 -25.52 -11.21
CA LEU A 200 2.69 -25.10 -9.89
C LEU A 200 4.12 -25.57 -9.65
N GLN A 201 4.94 -24.67 -9.13
CA GLN A 201 6.32 -24.96 -8.74
C GLN A 201 6.56 -24.49 -7.30
N VAL A 202 7.25 -25.32 -6.52
CA VAL A 202 7.72 -24.95 -5.16
C VAL A 202 9.15 -24.44 -5.27
N LEU A 203 9.39 -23.24 -4.72
CA LEU A 203 10.72 -22.61 -4.64
C LEU A 203 11.16 -22.49 -3.18
N LYS A 204 12.44 -22.75 -2.92
CA LYS A 204 13.10 -22.50 -1.62
C LYS A 204 13.73 -21.10 -1.58
N PRO A 205 14.05 -20.54 -0.42
CA PRO A 205 14.65 -19.21 -0.29
C PRO A 205 15.92 -19.02 -1.13
N ALA A 206 16.77 -20.05 -1.27
CA ALA A 206 17.99 -19.99 -2.08
C ALA A 206 17.70 -19.74 -3.58
N GLU A 207 16.56 -20.21 -4.10
CA GLU A 207 16.14 -20.03 -5.50
C GLU A 207 15.54 -18.64 -5.76
N LEU A 208 15.22 -17.90 -4.69
CA LEU A 208 14.61 -16.56 -4.74
C LEU A 208 15.66 -15.44 -4.78
N GLN A 209 16.93 -15.74 -4.56
CA GLN A 209 18.05 -14.78 -4.64
C GLN A 209 17.73 -13.49 -3.87
N TYR A 210 17.30 -13.62 -2.61
CA TYR A 210 16.88 -12.51 -1.81
C TYR A 210 18.00 -11.54 -1.49
N GLU A 211 17.74 -10.26 -1.75
CA GLU A 211 18.53 -9.12 -1.32
C GLU A 211 17.61 -8.08 -0.65
N TYR A 212 18.18 -6.94 -0.25
CA TYR A 212 17.39 -5.83 0.31
C TYR A 212 16.31 -5.36 -0.67
N ARG A 213 15.03 -5.61 -0.34
CA ARG A 213 13.87 -5.26 -1.19
C ARG A 213 13.89 -5.90 -2.59
N THR A 214 14.54 -7.05 -2.74
CA THR A 214 14.70 -7.72 -4.04
C THR A 214 14.47 -9.22 -3.92
N SER A 215 13.92 -9.82 -4.98
CA SER A 215 13.89 -11.25 -5.23
C SER A 215 13.92 -11.56 -6.73
N ALA A 216 14.28 -12.79 -7.09
CA ALA A 216 14.23 -13.30 -8.47
C ALA A 216 12.80 -13.39 -9.04
N LEU A 217 11.77 -13.09 -8.26
CA LEU A 217 10.38 -13.03 -8.73
C LEU A 217 10.00 -11.66 -9.32
N GLN A 218 10.73 -10.60 -9.00
CA GLN A 218 10.48 -9.27 -9.56
C GLN A 218 10.75 -9.26 -11.06
N GLY A 219 9.81 -8.71 -11.84
CA GLY A 219 9.92 -8.68 -13.30
C GLY A 219 9.79 -10.04 -14.00
N SER A 220 9.46 -11.11 -13.25
CA SER A 220 9.24 -12.45 -13.82
C SER A 220 7.74 -12.73 -13.99
N SER A 221 7.43 -13.67 -14.91
CA SER A 221 6.06 -14.19 -15.10
C SER A 221 5.76 -15.38 -14.16
N ARG A 222 6.27 -15.32 -12.91
CA ARG A 222 6.05 -16.33 -11.86
C ARG A 222 5.22 -15.73 -10.76
N TYR A 223 4.06 -16.29 -10.46
CA TYR A 223 3.05 -15.68 -9.60
C TYR A 223 2.90 -16.44 -8.30
N VAL A 224 3.21 -15.80 -7.17
CA VAL A 224 3.08 -16.42 -5.84
C VAL A 224 1.62 -16.75 -5.54
N THR A 225 1.36 -18.02 -5.18
CA THR A 225 0.05 -18.51 -4.73
C THR A 225 0.04 -18.75 -3.23
N TYR A 226 1.10 -19.37 -2.69
CA TYR A 226 1.24 -19.67 -1.27
C TYR A 226 2.67 -19.43 -0.78
N ALA A 227 2.81 -19.14 0.51
CA ALA A 227 4.10 -19.12 1.23
C ALA A 227 3.98 -19.90 2.53
N THR A 228 5.03 -20.65 2.88
CA THR A 228 5.15 -21.35 4.17
C THR A 228 6.26 -20.72 4.98
N PHE A 229 5.94 -20.29 6.19
CA PHE A 229 6.89 -19.66 7.13
C PHE A 229 7.18 -20.58 8.30
N GLN A 230 8.43 -20.55 8.80
CA GLN A 230 8.86 -21.19 10.04
C GLN A 230 8.78 -20.18 11.16
N LEU A 231 8.00 -20.48 12.19
CA LEU A 231 7.77 -19.62 13.35
C LEU A 231 7.91 -20.45 14.62
N GLN A 232 7.79 -19.82 15.79
CA GLN A 232 7.96 -20.45 17.10
C GLN A 232 6.61 -20.45 17.85
N PRO A 233 5.88 -21.59 17.87
CA PRO A 233 4.64 -21.72 18.63
C PRO A 233 4.92 -21.89 20.13
N GLY A 234 3.87 -21.70 20.96
CA GLY A 234 3.88 -22.05 22.38
C GLY A 234 4.30 -20.93 23.34
N ALA A 235 4.47 -19.70 22.86
CA ALA A 235 4.65 -18.56 23.74
C ALA A 235 3.31 -18.08 24.34
N ASP A 236 3.39 -17.27 25.41
CA ASP A 236 2.20 -16.59 25.96
C ASP A 236 1.64 -15.61 24.92
N PRO A 237 0.39 -15.79 24.46
CA PRO A 237 -0.25 -14.86 23.52
C PRO A 237 -0.24 -13.41 23.99
N THR A 238 -0.35 -13.17 25.30
CA THR A 238 -0.32 -11.82 25.87
C THR A 238 1.02 -11.14 25.61
N ALA A 239 2.12 -11.86 25.79
CA ALA A 239 3.46 -11.36 25.54
C ALA A 239 3.70 -11.07 24.04
N VAL A 240 3.29 -11.98 23.15
CA VAL A 240 3.45 -11.80 21.69
C VAL A 240 2.60 -10.63 21.18
N ASN A 241 1.35 -10.51 21.66
CA ASN A 241 0.48 -9.38 21.34
C ASN A 241 1.07 -8.04 21.80
N ALA A 242 1.72 -8.01 22.99
CA ALA A 242 2.36 -6.79 23.49
C ALA A 242 3.52 -6.34 22.58
N VAL A 243 4.38 -7.26 22.12
CA VAL A 243 5.46 -6.98 21.17
C VAL A 243 4.89 -6.48 19.83
N THR A 244 3.87 -7.17 19.31
CA THR A 244 3.18 -6.81 18.07
C THR A 244 2.57 -5.41 18.16
N ALA A 245 1.89 -5.09 19.26
CA ALA A 245 1.33 -3.76 19.51
C ALA A 245 2.41 -2.67 19.56
N ASN A 246 3.56 -2.95 20.21
CA ASN A 246 4.68 -2.03 20.28
C ASN A 246 5.26 -1.72 18.88
N HIS A 247 5.50 -2.73 18.05
CA HIS A 247 5.95 -2.52 16.67
C HIS A 247 4.97 -1.66 15.86
N LYS A 248 3.66 -1.92 16.01
CA LYS A 248 2.63 -1.10 15.36
C LYS A 248 2.69 0.35 15.85
N GLN A 249 2.78 0.56 17.16
CA GLN A 249 2.83 1.91 17.76
C GLN A 249 4.08 2.69 17.32
N GLN A 250 5.26 2.04 17.28
CA GLN A 250 6.49 2.66 16.80
C GLN A 250 6.36 3.16 15.36
N ARG A 251 5.74 2.36 14.47
CA ARG A 251 5.50 2.79 13.09
C ARG A 251 4.50 3.95 13.01
N GLN A 252 3.41 3.91 13.78
CA GLN A 252 2.43 5.00 13.82
C GLN A 252 3.04 6.31 14.33
N ASN A 253 3.99 6.24 15.25
CA ASN A 253 4.69 7.41 15.78
C ASN A 253 5.67 8.02 14.78
N THR A 254 6.21 7.23 13.85
CA THR A 254 7.27 7.66 12.92
C THR A 254 6.80 7.89 11.49
N GLN A 255 5.67 7.31 11.10
CA GLN A 255 5.16 7.35 9.71
C GLN A 255 3.82 8.09 9.62
N PRO A 256 3.55 8.75 8.47
CA PRO A 256 2.32 9.53 8.27
C PRO A 256 1.15 8.63 7.82
N TYR A 257 0.37 8.10 8.77
CA TYR A 257 -0.79 7.22 8.47
C TYR A 257 -2.10 7.97 8.19
N HIS A 258 -2.11 9.29 8.30
CA HIS A 258 -3.34 10.11 8.20
C HIS A 258 -3.78 10.39 6.76
N LEU A 259 -2.90 10.22 5.79
CA LEU A 259 -3.19 10.42 4.36
C LEU A 259 -2.73 9.21 3.52
N PRO A 260 -3.34 9.02 2.33
CA PRO A 260 -2.93 7.95 1.42
C PRO A 260 -1.46 8.09 1.00
N SER A 261 -0.72 6.98 1.06
CA SER A 261 0.69 6.87 0.66
C SER A 261 1.06 5.40 0.40
N CYS A 262 2.18 5.13 -0.21
CA CYS A 262 2.66 3.75 -0.46
C CYS A 262 3.87 3.35 0.42
N GLY A 263 4.08 4.02 1.56
CA GLY A 263 5.26 3.78 2.38
C GLY A 263 6.47 4.60 1.92
N SER A 264 7.67 4.08 2.18
CA SER A 264 8.91 4.71 1.69
C SER A 264 8.97 4.69 0.17
N VAL A 265 9.20 5.85 -0.42
CA VAL A 265 9.26 6.01 -1.89
C VAL A 265 10.59 5.57 -2.47
N PHE A 266 11.68 5.82 -1.72
CA PHE A 266 13.04 5.50 -2.16
C PHE A 266 13.70 4.47 -1.25
N ARG A 267 14.55 3.64 -1.85
CA ARG A 267 15.47 2.75 -1.12
C ARG A 267 16.48 3.58 -0.33
N ASN A 268 16.91 3.07 0.82
CA ASN A 268 18.01 3.71 1.53
C ASN A 268 19.32 3.37 0.81
N PRO A 269 20.12 4.35 0.41
CA PRO A 269 21.51 4.12 0.00
C PRO A 269 22.35 3.55 1.16
N ASP A 270 23.47 2.88 0.84
CA ASP A 270 24.29 2.19 1.85
C ASP A 270 24.76 3.12 2.96
N ALA A 271 25.20 4.34 2.62
CA ALA A 271 25.79 5.29 3.57
C ALA A 271 24.76 6.17 4.29
N TYR A 272 23.53 6.32 3.75
CA TYR A 272 22.57 7.32 4.23
C TYR A 272 21.15 6.79 4.25
N LYS A 273 20.30 7.42 5.06
CA LYS A 273 18.84 7.23 4.98
C LYS A 273 18.26 8.18 3.93
N ALA A 274 17.50 7.65 2.96
CA ALA A 274 16.87 8.46 1.91
C ALA A 274 16.05 9.63 2.50
N GLY A 275 15.26 9.36 3.55
CA GLY A 275 14.50 10.41 4.23
C GLY A 275 15.36 11.54 4.81
N TRP A 276 16.54 11.22 5.32
CA TRP A 276 17.49 12.25 5.82
C TRP A 276 18.03 13.10 4.67
N LEU A 277 18.44 12.48 3.54
CA LEU A 277 18.91 13.22 2.36
C LEU A 277 17.85 14.19 1.83
N ILE A 278 16.60 13.74 1.75
CA ILE A 278 15.47 14.56 1.28
C ILE A 278 15.18 15.73 2.23
N GLU A 279 15.36 15.51 3.54
CA GLU A 279 15.22 16.55 4.55
C GLU A 279 16.34 17.59 4.46
N GLN A 280 17.61 17.16 4.24
CA GLN A 280 18.75 18.06 4.10
C GLN A 280 18.64 19.02 2.91
N VAL A 281 17.99 18.60 1.82
CA VAL A 281 17.73 19.46 0.66
C VAL A 281 16.45 20.31 0.81
N GLY A 282 15.82 20.31 2.01
CA GLY A 282 14.71 21.19 2.36
C GLY A 282 13.37 20.83 1.73
N LEU A 283 13.16 19.57 1.32
CA LEU A 283 11.96 19.17 0.58
C LEU A 283 10.77 18.73 1.44
N LYS A 284 10.87 18.69 2.77
CA LYS A 284 9.69 18.43 3.62
C LYS A 284 8.57 19.44 3.31
N GLY A 285 7.37 18.95 3.06
CA GLY A 285 6.20 19.77 2.72
C GLY A 285 6.19 20.31 1.29
N HIS A 286 7.22 20.07 0.48
CA HIS A 286 7.18 20.43 -0.95
C HIS A 286 6.05 19.70 -1.65
N GLN A 287 5.28 20.43 -2.47
CA GLN A 287 4.06 19.93 -3.09
C GLN A 287 4.05 20.19 -4.59
N ILE A 288 3.60 19.20 -5.37
CA ILE A 288 3.29 19.30 -6.79
C ILE A 288 1.85 18.81 -6.96
N GLY A 289 0.97 19.65 -7.51
CA GLY A 289 -0.45 19.33 -7.58
C GLY A 289 -1.04 18.93 -6.24
N GLY A 290 -1.63 17.75 -6.16
CA GLY A 290 -2.15 17.15 -4.92
C GLY A 290 -1.15 16.27 -4.16
N ALA A 291 0.09 16.09 -4.65
CA ALA A 291 1.11 15.26 -4.05
C ALA A 291 2.07 16.07 -3.18
N GLN A 292 2.40 15.62 -1.96
CA GLN A 292 3.27 16.34 -1.02
C GLN A 292 4.30 15.41 -0.38
N VAL A 293 5.57 15.87 -0.25
CA VAL A 293 6.57 15.24 0.62
C VAL A 293 6.16 15.40 2.08
N ALA A 294 6.04 14.30 2.80
CA ALA A 294 5.50 14.31 4.16
C ALA A 294 6.39 15.09 5.13
N GLN A 295 5.77 15.91 5.99
CA GLN A 295 6.46 16.66 7.03
C GLN A 295 7.09 15.75 8.11
N ARG A 296 6.39 14.65 8.45
CA ARG A 296 6.84 13.72 9.51
C ARG A 296 7.99 12.83 9.06
N HIS A 297 7.98 12.38 7.81
CA HIS A 297 8.97 11.44 7.28
C HIS A 297 9.21 11.74 5.79
N ALA A 298 10.33 12.38 5.47
CA ALA A 298 10.59 12.93 4.13
C ALA A 298 10.67 11.89 3.01
N ASN A 299 10.89 10.59 3.33
CA ASN A 299 10.82 9.50 2.35
C ASN A 299 9.40 9.01 2.05
N PHE A 300 8.36 9.79 2.42
CA PHE A 300 6.97 9.51 2.12
C PHE A 300 6.40 10.64 1.25
N ILE A 301 5.68 10.25 0.21
CA ILE A 301 4.83 11.16 -0.56
C ILE A 301 3.38 10.87 -0.19
N LEU A 302 2.61 11.92 0.06
CA LEU A 302 1.21 11.86 0.48
C LEU A 302 0.32 12.36 -0.64
N ASN A 303 -0.82 11.71 -0.83
CA ASN A 303 -1.93 12.29 -1.57
C ASN A 303 -2.76 13.15 -0.60
N CYS A 304 -2.61 14.46 -0.72
CA CYS A 304 -3.28 15.45 0.13
C CYS A 304 -4.73 15.74 -0.30
N GLY A 305 -5.25 14.98 -1.26
CA GLY A 305 -6.56 15.14 -1.88
C GLY A 305 -6.43 15.61 -3.32
N GLY A 306 -7.05 14.85 -4.23
CA GLY A 306 -7.06 15.18 -5.66
C GLY A 306 -5.71 15.03 -6.38
N ALA A 307 -4.70 14.37 -5.79
CA ALA A 307 -3.47 14.06 -6.49
C ALA A 307 -3.74 13.14 -7.69
N THR A 308 -3.02 13.39 -8.76
CA THR A 308 -2.90 12.49 -9.92
C THR A 308 -1.67 11.60 -9.77
N ALA A 309 -1.58 10.52 -10.55
CA ALA A 309 -0.36 9.74 -10.61
C ALA A 309 0.80 10.54 -11.21
N SER A 310 0.51 11.43 -12.13
CA SER A 310 1.48 12.37 -12.72
C SER A 310 2.06 13.32 -11.68
N ASP A 311 1.25 13.88 -10.76
CA ASP A 311 1.76 14.74 -9.66
C ASP A 311 2.78 14.00 -8.79
N ILE A 312 2.48 12.73 -8.44
CA ILE A 312 3.37 11.90 -7.62
C ILE A 312 4.65 11.55 -8.40
N PHE A 313 4.53 11.21 -9.67
CA PHE A 313 5.65 10.90 -10.55
C PHE A 313 6.61 12.09 -10.70
N GLU A 314 6.07 13.28 -10.98
CA GLU A 314 6.82 14.52 -11.08
C GLU A 314 7.53 14.84 -9.75
N LEU A 315 6.84 14.65 -8.61
CA LEU A 315 7.43 14.89 -7.29
C LEU A 315 8.57 13.90 -6.99
N ILE A 316 8.46 12.63 -7.39
CA ILE A 316 9.54 11.64 -7.29
C ILE A 316 10.78 12.12 -8.07
N HIS A 317 10.61 12.55 -9.31
CA HIS A 317 11.71 13.04 -10.14
C HIS A 317 12.32 14.34 -9.59
N HIS A 318 11.48 15.25 -9.10
CA HIS A 318 11.96 16.47 -8.46
C HIS A 318 12.85 16.16 -7.24
N VAL A 319 12.42 15.22 -6.38
CA VAL A 319 13.22 14.77 -5.23
C VAL A 319 14.56 14.16 -5.69
N GLN A 320 14.54 13.30 -6.72
CA GLN A 320 15.76 12.71 -7.28
C GLN A 320 16.73 13.78 -7.77
N GLN A 321 16.25 14.73 -8.55
CA GLN A 321 17.07 15.83 -9.09
C GLN A 321 17.68 16.68 -7.99
N ARG A 322 16.91 17.10 -6.98
CA ARG A 322 17.39 17.94 -5.89
C ARG A 322 18.44 17.24 -5.02
N VAL A 323 18.22 15.95 -4.69
CA VAL A 323 19.19 15.16 -3.94
C VAL A 323 20.47 14.94 -4.78
N HIS A 324 20.32 14.65 -6.08
CA HIS A 324 21.48 14.46 -6.95
C HIS A 324 22.32 15.74 -7.09
N GLN A 325 21.69 16.91 -7.22
CA GLN A 325 22.36 18.19 -7.32
C GLN A 325 23.22 18.51 -6.08
N GLU A 326 22.73 18.20 -4.87
CA GLU A 326 23.40 18.54 -3.62
C GLU A 326 24.42 17.46 -3.18
N TRP A 327 24.08 16.18 -3.41
CA TRP A 327 24.82 15.04 -2.85
C TRP A 327 25.55 14.20 -3.90
N SER A 328 25.39 14.50 -5.20
CA SER A 328 25.88 13.66 -6.32
C SER A 328 25.42 12.20 -6.21
N LEU A 329 24.29 11.93 -5.57
CA LEU A 329 23.72 10.63 -5.29
C LEU A 329 22.32 10.54 -5.90
N LEU A 330 22.08 9.54 -6.76
CA LEU A 330 20.77 9.29 -7.34
C LEU A 330 19.96 8.34 -6.43
N LEU A 331 18.84 8.82 -5.89
CA LEU A 331 17.93 7.99 -5.12
C LEU A 331 17.21 7.00 -6.04
N GLU A 332 17.23 5.72 -5.67
CA GLU A 332 16.51 4.66 -6.40
C GLU A 332 15.08 4.52 -5.85
N PRO A 333 14.02 4.61 -6.70
CA PRO A 333 12.65 4.39 -6.24
C PRO A 333 12.44 2.94 -5.77
N GLU A 334 11.87 2.77 -4.58
CA GLU A 334 11.37 1.48 -4.09
C GLU A 334 9.97 1.19 -4.64
N VAL A 335 9.18 2.25 -4.80
CA VAL A 335 7.84 2.18 -5.41
C VAL A 335 7.94 1.73 -6.87
N LYS A 336 7.09 0.78 -7.26
CA LYS A 336 7.02 0.28 -8.63
C LYS A 336 6.03 1.13 -9.43
N MET A 337 6.51 1.72 -10.51
CA MET A 337 5.72 2.52 -11.45
C MET A 337 5.17 1.61 -12.53
N LEU A 338 3.87 1.68 -12.80
CA LEU A 338 3.17 0.83 -13.76
C LEU A 338 2.36 1.69 -14.73
N GLY A 339 2.45 1.37 -16.02
CA GLY A 339 1.85 2.14 -17.11
C GLY A 339 2.81 3.20 -17.68
N GLU A 340 2.28 4.10 -18.50
CA GLU A 340 3.01 5.17 -19.17
C GLU A 340 2.89 6.47 -18.37
N PHE A 341 4.03 7.18 -18.15
CA PHE A 341 4.11 8.43 -17.41
C PHE A 341 4.73 9.54 -18.25
#